data_a1dce46fa09d192cd68e17b13496ef88
#
_entry.id   a1dce46fa09d192cd68e17b13496ef88
#
_cell.length_a   1.000
_cell.length_b   1.000
_cell.length_c   1.000
_cell.angle_alpha   90.00
_cell.angle_beta   90.00
_cell.angle_gamma   90.00
#
_symmetry.space_group_name_H-M   'P 1'
#
loop_
_entity.id
_entity.type
_entity.pdbx_description
1 polymer ?
#
loop_
_entity_poly.entity_id
_entity_poly.type
_entity_poly.pdbx_seq_one_letter_code
_entity_poly.pdbx_strand_id
1 'polypeptide(L)'
;MILILVVGFWFINKQMGGKNGSFDFGKSKAKLSSDKNKVTFKDVAGLKEEKEEVKELIDFLKNPKKFQKLGARIPKGVLLYGPPGTGKTLLARAVAGEANVPFYYISGSDFVELFVGVGASRVRDMFQQAKRTAPCLIFIDEIDAVGRQRGSGIGGGHDEREQTLNQL
;
A
#
# COMPACT_ATOMS: atom_id res chain seq x y z
N MET A 1 26.33 -41.24 26.99
CA MET A 1 24.97 -40.72 27.18
C MET A 1 24.88 -39.21 27.05
N ILE A 2 25.71 -38.39 27.70
CA ILE A 2 25.68 -36.92 27.66
C ILE A 2 25.84 -36.36 26.24
N LEU A 3 26.72 -36.95 25.42
CA LEU A 3 27.00 -36.48 24.06
C LEU A 3 25.78 -36.61 23.12
N ILE A 4 24.95 -37.64 23.31
CA ILE A 4 23.70 -37.84 22.54
C ILE A 4 22.66 -36.79 22.91
N LEU A 5 22.58 -36.39 24.18
CA LEU A 5 21.68 -35.35 24.64
C LEU A 5 22.09 -33.97 24.10
N VAL A 6 23.39 -33.69 24.06
CA VAL A 6 23.90 -32.40 23.50
C VAL A 6 23.65 -32.34 22.00
N VAL A 7 23.90 -33.38 21.25
CA VAL A 7 23.65 -33.45 19.81
C VAL A 7 22.14 -33.38 19.52
N GLY A 8 21.32 -34.05 20.29
CA GLY A 8 19.87 -34.01 20.19
C GLY A 8 19.32 -32.58 20.46
N PHE A 9 19.81 -31.94 21.53
CA PHE A 9 19.43 -30.55 21.85
C PHE A 9 19.89 -29.55 20.78
N TRP A 10 21.09 -29.74 20.23
CA TRP A 10 21.59 -28.91 19.11
C TRP A 10 20.76 -29.09 17.84
N PHE A 11 20.34 -30.33 17.53
CA PHE A 11 19.50 -30.67 16.38
C PHE A 11 18.09 -30.09 16.51
N ILE A 12 17.49 -30.20 17.72
CA ILE A 12 16.18 -29.60 18.03
C ILE A 12 16.24 -28.08 17.94
N ASN A 13 17.29 -27.44 18.47
CA ASN A 13 17.46 -26.01 18.42
C ASN A 13 17.69 -25.51 16.99
N LYS A 14 18.41 -26.26 16.15
CA LYS A 14 18.60 -25.98 14.73
C LYS A 14 17.30 -26.18 13.93
N GLN A 15 16.46 -27.11 14.30
CA GLN A 15 15.18 -27.35 13.65
C GLN A 15 14.10 -26.35 14.10
N MET A 16 14.14 -25.89 15.34
CA MET A 16 13.25 -24.84 15.87
C MET A 16 13.73 -23.43 15.52
N GLY A 17 15.02 -23.21 15.24
CA GLY A 17 15.57 -21.93 14.79
C GLY A 17 15.33 -21.60 13.30
N GLY A 18 14.77 -22.51 12.54
CA GLY A 18 14.53 -22.36 11.10
C GLY A 18 13.05 -22.35 10.73
N LYS A 19 12.28 -21.45 11.26
CA LYS A 19 11.02 -20.91 10.75
C LYS A 19 10.28 -20.22 11.90
N ASN A 20 10.61 -19.00 12.20
CA ASN A 20 9.66 -18.11 12.84
C ASN A 20 8.49 -17.89 11.86
N GLY A 21 7.65 -18.90 11.74
CA GLY A 21 6.30 -18.81 11.25
C GLY A 21 5.39 -18.19 12.31
N SER A 22 5.91 -17.23 13.09
CA SER A 22 5.11 -16.45 14.01
C SER A 22 4.29 -15.47 13.20
N PHE A 23 3.02 -15.84 13.02
CA PHE A 23 1.89 -14.96 12.77
C PHE A 23 2.20 -13.69 11.96
N ASP A 24 2.52 -13.86 10.67
CA ASP A 24 2.81 -12.79 9.73
C ASP A 24 1.52 -12.08 9.24
N PHE A 25 0.45 -12.14 10.06
CA PHE A 25 -0.86 -11.57 9.73
C PHE A 25 -0.87 -10.05 9.62
N GLY A 26 0.09 -9.38 10.25
CA GLY A 26 0.19 -7.92 10.25
C GLY A 26 1.02 -7.33 9.11
N LYS A 27 1.67 -8.15 8.27
CA LYS A 27 2.44 -7.63 7.15
C LYS A 27 1.56 -7.20 5.99
N SER A 28 1.92 -6.08 5.39
CA SER A 28 1.24 -5.57 4.22
C SER A 28 1.39 -6.53 3.03
N LYS A 29 0.28 -6.76 2.32
CA LYS A 29 0.23 -7.45 1.03
C LYS A 29 0.53 -6.51 -0.15
N ALA A 30 0.95 -5.27 0.12
CA ALA A 30 1.26 -4.29 -0.92
C ALA A 30 2.28 -4.86 -1.91
N LYS A 31 1.93 -4.85 -3.18
CA LYS A 31 2.79 -5.33 -4.25
C LYS A 31 3.57 -4.17 -4.82
N LEU A 32 4.89 -4.22 -4.70
CA LEU A 32 5.75 -3.33 -5.46
C LEU A 32 5.69 -3.73 -6.94
N SER A 33 5.27 -2.82 -7.79
CA SER A 33 5.29 -3.06 -9.24
C SER A 33 6.76 -3.16 -9.69
N SER A 34 7.14 -4.33 -10.22
CA SER A 34 8.52 -4.52 -10.70
C SER A 34 8.76 -3.68 -11.96
N ASP A 35 9.97 -3.12 -12.06
CA ASP A 35 10.41 -2.18 -13.10
C ASP A 35 10.33 -2.69 -14.56
N LYS A 36 10.01 -3.98 -14.77
CA LYS A 36 10.13 -4.61 -16.09
C LYS A 36 9.10 -4.12 -17.13
N ASN A 37 7.99 -3.52 -16.70
CA ASN A 37 6.98 -2.96 -17.62
C ASN A 37 6.47 -1.63 -17.05
N LYS A 38 7.22 -0.56 -17.23
CA LYS A 38 6.78 0.79 -16.86
C LYS A 38 5.63 1.21 -17.78
N VAL A 39 4.46 1.37 -17.21
CA VAL A 39 3.31 1.99 -17.87
C VAL A 39 3.51 3.50 -17.86
N THR A 40 3.26 4.15 -18.99
CA THR A 40 3.39 5.60 -19.18
C THR A 40 2.10 6.17 -19.74
N PHE A 41 2.00 7.48 -19.91
CA PHE A 41 0.82 8.12 -20.55
C PHE A 41 0.62 7.69 -22.00
N LYS A 42 1.62 7.13 -22.67
CA LYS A 42 1.48 6.56 -24.01
C LYS A 42 0.61 5.31 -24.03
N ASP A 43 0.58 4.59 -22.92
CA ASP A 43 -0.20 3.35 -22.76
C ASP A 43 -1.66 3.64 -22.33
N VAL A 44 -1.97 4.90 -22.00
CA VAL A 44 -3.30 5.34 -21.55
C VAL A 44 -3.99 6.04 -22.71
N ALA A 45 -5.03 5.44 -23.27
CA ALA A 45 -5.86 6.06 -24.28
C ALA A 45 -6.82 7.09 -23.67
N GLY A 46 -7.05 8.22 -24.34
CA GLY A 46 -7.95 9.26 -23.85
C GLY A 46 -7.48 9.94 -22.56
N LEU A 47 -8.42 10.29 -21.69
CA LEU A 47 -8.20 10.90 -20.37
C LEU A 47 -7.32 12.16 -20.45
N LYS A 48 -7.60 13.05 -21.40
CA LYS A 48 -6.76 14.25 -21.64
C LYS A 48 -6.80 15.21 -20.46
N GLU A 49 -7.98 15.45 -19.91
CA GLU A 49 -8.20 16.38 -18.80
C GLU A 49 -7.57 15.83 -17.53
N GLU A 50 -7.81 14.56 -17.22
CA GLU A 50 -7.26 13.90 -16.04
C GLU A 50 -5.72 13.81 -16.08
N LYS A 51 -5.16 13.63 -17.29
CA LYS A 51 -3.70 13.64 -17.46
C LYS A 51 -3.11 15.04 -17.20
N GLU A 52 -3.82 16.11 -17.58
CA GLU A 52 -3.37 17.47 -17.27
C GLU A 52 -3.42 17.76 -15.78
N GLU A 53 -4.51 17.37 -15.09
CA GLU A 53 -4.66 17.56 -13.64
C GLU A 53 -3.55 16.88 -12.84
N VAL A 54 -3.11 15.68 -13.25
CA VAL A 54 -2.06 14.96 -12.52
C VAL A 54 -0.63 15.35 -12.91
N LYS A 55 -0.44 16.27 -13.87
CA LYS A 55 0.91 16.74 -14.26
C LYS A 55 1.66 17.39 -13.10
N GLU A 56 0.98 18.24 -12.34
CA GLU A 56 1.59 18.90 -11.19
C GLU A 56 2.07 17.88 -10.14
N LEU A 57 1.29 16.81 -9.93
CA LEU A 57 1.69 15.73 -9.06
C LEU A 57 2.95 15.01 -9.58
N ILE A 58 3.03 14.77 -10.90
CA ILE A 58 4.22 14.16 -11.52
C ILE A 58 5.45 15.05 -11.34
N ASP A 59 5.31 16.35 -11.59
CA ASP A 59 6.41 17.30 -11.43
C ASP A 59 6.88 17.37 -9.98
N PHE A 60 5.96 17.31 -9.02
CA PHE A 60 6.30 17.22 -7.62
C PHE A 60 7.08 15.93 -7.30
N LEU A 61 6.58 14.78 -7.74
CA LEU A 61 7.24 13.50 -7.50
C LEU A 61 8.65 13.45 -8.09
N LYS A 62 8.87 14.10 -9.24
CA LYS A 62 10.19 14.25 -9.87
C LYS A 62 11.13 15.15 -9.08
N ASN A 63 10.62 16.28 -8.57
CA ASN A 63 11.43 17.34 -7.97
C ASN A 63 10.83 17.89 -6.67
N PRO A 64 10.64 17.08 -5.61
CA PRO A 64 9.96 17.50 -4.38
C PRO A 64 10.64 18.70 -3.69
N LYS A 65 11.98 18.79 -3.79
CA LYS A 65 12.76 19.89 -3.17
C LYS A 65 12.45 21.27 -3.77
N LYS A 66 12.10 21.33 -5.06
CA LYS A 66 11.73 22.59 -5.73
C LYS A 66 10.45 23.17 -5.12
N PHE A 67 9.45 22.33 -4.92
CA PHE A 67 8.16 22.75 -4.35
C PHE A 67 8.27 23.13 -2.87
N GLN A 68 9.07 22.38 -2.10
CA GLN A 68 9.34 22.69 -0.68
C GLN A 68 9.99 24.06 -0.51
N LYS A 69 10.94 24.44 -1.37
CA LYS A 69 11.60 25.76 -1.34
C LYS A 69 10.61 26.90 -1.64
N LEU A 70 9.60 26.66 -2.44
CA LEU A 70 8.56 27.64 -2.81
C LEU A 70 7.45 27.72 -1.75
N GLY A 71 7.50 26.93 -0.67
CA GLY A 71 6.46 26.87 0.35
C GLY A 71 5.13 26.31 -0.15
N ALA A 72 5.11 25.64 -1.31
CA ALA A 72 3.92 25.07 -1.88
C ALA A 72 3.37 23.93 -1.02
N ARG A 73 2.07 23.97 -0.73
CA ARG A 73 1.37 22.85 -0.10
C ARG A 73 0.99 21.85 -1.18
N ILE A 74 1.63 20.70 -1.16
CA ILE A 74 1.36 19.63 -2.10
C ILE A 74 0.28 18.72 -1.54
N PRO A 75 -0.71 18.31 -2.35
CA PRO A 75 -1.70 17.36 -1.92
C PRO A 75 -1.03 16.05 -1.56
N LYS A 76 -1.29 15.56 -0.34
CA LYS A 76 -0.74 14.28 0.14
C LYS A 76 -1.49 13.08 -0.42
N GLY A 77 -2.68 13.30 -0.99
CA GLY A 77 -3.50 12.27 -1.61
C GLY A 77 -4.40 12.85 -2.68
N VAL A 78 -4.70 12.02 -3.67
CA VAL A 78 -5.61 12.32 -4.78
C VAL A 78 -6.66 11.23 -4.84
N LEU A 79 -7.92 11.58 -4.95
CA LEU A 79 -9.02 10.64 -5.12
C LEU A 79 -9.36 10.51 -6.60
N LEU A 80 -9.24 9.29 -7.15
CA LEU A 80 -9.71 8.96 -8.48
C LEU A 80 -11.14 8.40 -8.38
N TYR A 81 -12.11 9.15 -8.88
CA TYR A 81 -13.52 8.77 -8.87
C TYR A 81 -14.02 8.51 -10.28
N GLY A 82 -14.89 7.53 -10.45
CA GLY A 82 -15.54 7.23 -11.72
C GLY A 82 -16.05 5.79 -11.82
N PRO A 83 -16.82 5.45 -12.86
CA PRO A 83 -17.34 4.11 -13.10
C PRO A 83 -16.26 3.03 -13.18
N PRO A 84 -16.58 1.76 -12.96
CA PRO A 84 -15.63 0.67 -13.19
C PRO A 84 -15.19 0.63 -14.66
N GLY A 85 -13.96 0.18 -14.91
CA GLY A 85 -13.43 0.03 -16.27
C GLY A 85 -12.93 1.32 -16.94
N THR A 86 -13.01 2.50 -16.30
CA THR A 86 -12.56 3.77 -16.89
C THR A 86 -11.04 3.98 -16.90
N GLY A 87 -10.26 3.03 -16.38
CA GLY A 87 -8.79 3.08 -16.43
C GLY A 87 -8.12 3.78 -15.25
N LYS A 88 -8.81 3.97 -14.11
CA LYS A 88 -8.26 4.63 -12.91
C LYS A 88 -6.93 4.02 -12.45
N THR A 89 -6.88 2.70 -12.31
CA THR A 89 -5.66 1.97 -11.92
C THR A 89 -4.54 2.10 -12.95
N LEU A 90 -4.89 2.13 -14.25
CA LEU A 90 -3.93 2.30 -15.33
C LEU A 90 -3.35 3.73 -15.30
N LEU A 91 -4.19 4.73 -15.09
CA LEU A 91 -3.76 6.13 -14.94
C LEU A 91 -2.80 6.30 -13.76
N ALA A 92 -3.12 5.74 -12.59
CA ALA A 92 -2.25 5.80 -11.41
C ALA A 92 -0.88 5.15 -11.67
N ARG A 93 -0.85 4.01 -12.37
CA ARG A 93 0.40 3.37 -12.80
C ARG A 93 1.19 4.24 -13.77
N ALA A 94 0.50 4.90 -14.70
CA ALA A 94 1.13 5.79 -15.67
C ALA A 94 1.74 7.02 -14.98
N VAL A 95 1.08 7.59 -13.98
CA VAL A 95 1.62 8.69 -13.15
C VAL A 95 2.94 8.28 -12.49
N ALA A 96 2.98 7.11 -11.86
CA ALA A 96 4.20 6.61 -11.24
C ALA A 96 5.31 6.34 -12.27
N GLY A 97 4.95 5.80 -13.44
CA GLY A 97 5.88 5.55 -14.53
C GLY A 97 6.45 6.83 -15.12
N GLU A 98 5.60 7.85 -15.37
CA GLU A 98 6.05 9.18 -15.82
C GLU A 98 6.93 9.89 -14.79
N ALA A 99 6.59 9.76 -13.51
CA ALA A 99 7.39 10.32 -12.41
C ALA A 99 8.67 9.51 -12.15
N ASN A 100 8.77 8.30 -12.67
CA ASN A 100 9.87 7.35 -12.43
C ASN A 100 10.05 7.03 -10.94
N VAL A 101 8.95 6.83 -10.22
CA VAL A 101 8.94 6.48 -8.80
C VAL A 101 8.36 5.09 -8.57
N PRO A 102 8.71 4.41 -7.45
CA PRO A 102 8.11 3.14 -7.07
C PRO A 102 6.58 3.24 -6.96
N PHE A 103 5.88 2.21 -7.43
CA PHE A 103 4.43 2.09 -7.36
C PHE A 103 4.03 0.93 -6.45
N TYR A 104 3.33 1.25 -5.36
CA TYR A 104 2.74 0.29 -4.45
C TYR A 104 1.25 0.16 -4.74
N TYR A 105 0.78 -1.07 -4.94
CA TYR A 105 -0.63 -1.40 -5.15
C TYR A 105 -1.15 -2.24 -4.01
N ILE A 106 -2.32 -1.88 -3.49
CA ILE A 106 -3.08 -2.65 -2.52
C ILE A 106 -4.57 -2.46 -2.75
N SER A 107 -5.38 -3.47 -2.49
CA SER A 107 -6.83 -3.33 -2.46
C SER A 107 -7.31 -2.92 -1.06
N GLY A 108 -8.31 -2.06 -0.97
CA GLY A 108 -8.98 -1.73 0.28
C GLY A 108 -9.52 -2.95 1.00
N SER A 109 -9.93 -3.98 0.26
CA SER A 109 -10.37 -5.27 0.83
C SER A 109 -9.26 -6.01 1.60
N ASP A 110 -7.98 -5.78 1.27
CA ASP A 110 -6.86 -6.38 1.99
C ASP A 110 -6.69 -5.85 3.42
N PHE A 111 -7.34 -4.73 3.73
CA PHE A 111 -7.35 -4.16 5.07
C PHE A 111 -8.53 -4.63 5.92
N VAL A 112 -9.53 -5.26 5.30
CA VAL A 112 -10.71 -5.78 6.00
C VAL A 112 -10.41 -7.20 6.48
N GLU A 113 -10.26 -7.34 7.79
CA GLU A 113 -9.94 -8.62 8.43
C GLU A 113 -10.95 -8.92 9.55
N LEU A 114 -11.01 -10.20 9.95
CA LEU A 114 -11.88 -10.65 11.05
C LEU A 114 -11.29 -10.31 12.43
N PHE A 115 -9.98 -10.04 12.50
CA PHE A 115 -9.28 -9.80 13.75
C PHE A 115 -9.00 -8.32 13.96
N VAL A 116 -9.39 -7.80 15.10
CA VAL A 116 -9.22 -6.39 15.48
C VAL A 116 -7.74 -5.98 15.44
N GLY A 117 -7.47 -4.86 14.79
CA GLY A 117 -6.13 -4.26 14.73
C GLY A 117 -5.20 -4.81 13.63
N VAL A 118 -5.56 -5.90 12.95
CA VAL A 118 -4.73 -6.46 11.86
C VAL A 118 -4.73 -5.53 10.65
N GLY A 119 -5.89 -4.99 10.26
CA GLY A 119 -6.00 -4.02 9.17
C GLY A 119 -5.17 -2.77 9.43
N ALA A 120 -5.29 -2.17 10.61
CA ALA A 120 -4.51 -1.01 11.02
C ALA A 120 -2.99 -1.30 11.05
N SER A 121 -2.58 -2.51 11.43
CA SER A 121 -1.18 -2.92 11.39
C SER A 121 -0.65 -3.00 9.96
N ARG A 122 -1.45 -3.53 9.02
CA ARG A 122 -1.09 -3.58 7.59
C ARG A 122 -0.95 -2.21 6.96
N VAL A 123 -1.84 -1.27 7.31
CA VAL A 123 -1.72 0.13 6.89
C VAL A 123 -0.39 0.71 7.35
N ARG A 124 -0.07 0.59 8.64
CA ARG A 124 1.21 1.09 9.18
C ARG A 124 2.43 0.47 8.50
N ASP A 125 2.43 -0.85 8.29
CA ASP A 125 3.53 -1.55 7.64
C ASP A 125 3.70 -1.08 6.18
N MET A 126 2.62 -0.92 5.42
CA MET A 126 2.63 -0.38 4.07
C MET A 126 3.29 1.01 4.01
N PHE A 127 2.86 1.94 4.88
CA PHE A 127 3.45 3.27 4.92
C PHE A 127 4.90 3.27 5.38
N GLN A 128 5.30 2.35 6.27
CA GLN A 128 6.70 2.19 6.66
C GLN A 128 7.56 1.69 5.49
N GLN A 129 7.06 0.75 4.71
CA GLN A 129 7.75 0.27 3.50
C GLN A 129 7.89 1.39 2.47
N ALA A 130 6.80 2.13 2.21
CA ALA A 130 6.79 3.24 1.27
C ALA A 130 7.75 4.37 1.68
N LYS A 131 7.84 4.70 2.97
CA LYS A 131 8.79 5.70 3.48
C LYS A 131 10.25 5.35 3.19
N ARG A 132 10.60 4.07 3.14
CA ARG A 132 11.98 3.62 2.83
C ARG A 132 12.36 3.85 1.38
N THR A 133 11.38 3.94 0.49
CA THR A 133 11.55 4.11 -0.96
C THR A 133 11.06 5.46 -1.48
N ALA A 134 10.81 6.41 -0.58
CA ALA A 134 10.32 7.73 -0.94
C ALA A 134 11.31 8.50 -1.85
N PRO A 135 10.83 9.28 -2.84
CA PRO A 135 9.43 9.46 -3.20
C PRO A 135 8.82 8.23 -3.90
N CYS A 136 7.58 7.89 -3.55
CA CYS A 136 6.86 6.77 -4.14
C CYS A 136 5.37 7.09 -4.24
N LEU A 137 4.62 6.31 -5.02
CA LEU A 137 3.18 6.40 -5.14
C LEU A 137 2.53 5.15 -4.56
N ILE A 138 1.59 5.34 -3.63
CA ILE A 138 0.76 4.28 -3.08
C ILE A 138 -0.63 4.42 -3.71
N PHE A 139 -1.11 3.36 -4.34
CA PHE A 139 -2.45 3.29 -4.89
C PHE A 139 -3.29 2.29 -4.10
N ILE A 140 -4.35 2.79 -3.51
CA ILE A 140 -5.33 2.00 -2.77
C ILE A 140 -6.57 1.88 -3.65
N ASP A 141 -6.79 0.70 -4.21
CA ASP A 141 -7.97 0.40 -5.01
C ASP A 141 -9.14 0.03 -4.10
N GLU A 142 -10.37 0.26 -4.55
CA GLU A 142 -11.58 -0.11 -3.82
C GLU A 142 -11.60 0.38 -2.36
N ILE A 143 -11.19 1.62 -2.11
CA ILE A 143 -11.10 2.18 -0.75
C ILE A 143 -12.45 2.19 -0.03
N ASP A 144 -13.55 2.16 -0.77
CA ASP A 144 -14.91 2.02 -0.25
C ASP A 144 -15.15 0.69 0.49
N ALA A 145 -14.34 -0.35 0.22
CA ALA A 145 -14.41 -1.60 0.97
C ALA A 145 -14.11 -1.41 2.47
N VAL A 146 -13.18 -0.49 2.79
CA VAL A 146 -12.86 -0.10 4.17
C VAL A 146 -13.92 0.84 4.73
N GLY A 147 -14.44 1.76 3.88
CA GLY A 147 -15.44 2.76 4.26
C GLY A 147 -16.89 2.25 4.30
N ARG A 148 -17.14 1.01 3.84
CA ARG A 148 -18.50 0.50 3.68
C ARG A 148 -19.17 0.24 5.00
N GLN A 149 -20.10 1.14 5.26
CA GLN A 149 -21.26 1.13 6.14
C GLN A 149 -21.13 0.92 7.66
N ARG A 150 -21.48 1.98 8.34
CA ARG A 150 -22.13 2.00 9.65
C ARG A 150 -23.52 1.34 9.56
N GLY A 151 -23.59 0.04 9.37
CA GLY A 151 -24.82 -0.72 9.50
C GLY A 151 -25.03 -1.08 10.97
N SER A 152 -26.23 -0.94 11.49
CA SER A 152 -26.65 -1.26 12.85
C SER A 152 -26.58 -2.78 13.14
N GLY A 153 -25.40 -3.34 13.11
CA GLY A 153 -25.11 -4.74 13.44
C GLY A 153 -24.35 -4.82 14.75
N ILE A 154 -24.92 -5.48 15.73
CA ILE A 154 -24.28 -5.85 17.01
C ILE A 154 -23.15 -6.84 16.70
N GLY A 155 -21.91 -6.38 16.58
CA GLY A 155 -20.76 -7.26 16.36
C GLY A 155 -19.46 -6.50 16.13
N GLY A 156 -18.37 -6.96 16.74
CA GLY A 156 -17.03 -6.34 16.83
C GLY A 156 -16.27 -6.04 15.53
N GLY A 157 -16.89 -6.19 14.35
CA GLY A 157 -16.27 -5.82 13.06
C GLY A 157 -16.32 -4.32 12.74
N HIS A 158 -17.04 -3.52 13.53
CA HIS A 158 -17.13 -2.06 13.34
C HIS A 158 -15.87 -1.34 13.83
N ASP A 159 -15.39 -1.70 15.00
CA ASP A 159 -14.24 -1.07 15.64
C ASP A 159 -12.96 -1.26 14.81
N GLU A 160 -12.82 -2.40 14.14
CA GLU A 160 -11.65 -2.70 13.33
C GLU A 160 -11.57 -1.85 12.06
N ARG A 161 -12.68 -1.69 11.34
CA ARG A 161 -12.72 -0.86 10.12
C ARG A 161 -12.48 0.60 10.43
N GLU A 162 -13.07 1.10 11.53
CA GLU A 162 -12.87 2.47 11.97
C GLU A 162 -11.43 2.71 12.40
N GLN A 163 -10.80 1.78 13.12
CA GLN A 163 -9.38 1.85 13.45
C GLN A 163 -8.50 1.84 12.20
N THR A 164 -8.86 1.05 11.20
CA THR A 164 -8.12 0.98 9.93
C THR A 164 -8.24 2.28 9.15
N LEU A 165 -9.45 2.87 9.04
CA LEU A 165 -9.66 4.17 8.41
C LEU A 165 -8.90 5.31 9.11
N ASN A 166 -8.84 5.28 10.43
CA ASN A 166 -8.11 6.29 11.21
C ASN A 166 -6.58 6.18 11.03
N GLN A 167 -6.08 5.06 10.51
CA GLN A 167 -4.67 4.87 10.19
C GLN A 167 -4.31 5.26 8.74
N LEU A 168 -5.30 5.29 7.83
CA LEU A 168 -5.13 5.78 6.45
C LEU A 168 -5.07 7.31 6.42
#